data_92a2020212f420defb72343c077475af
#
_entry.id   92a2020212f420defb72343c077475af
#
_cell.length_a   1.000
_cell.length_b   1.000
_cell.length_c   1.000
_cell.angle_alpha   90.00
_cell.angle_beta   90.00
_cell.angle_gamma   90.00
#
_symmetry.space_group_name_H-M   'P 1'
#
loop_
_entity.id
_entity.type
_entity.pdbx_description
1 polymer ?
#
loop_
_entity_poly.entity_id
_entity_poly.type
_entity_poly.pdbx_seq_one_letter_code
_entity_poly.pdbx_strand_id
1 'polypeptide(L)'
;MARRRVQRLSEEEQDLMQFEDRYKNRPRPKQESTDLVAGIVIRARGHHYDVQTDPGTDNRVRVCEVRGRLLAEQIADRSKDTLVAVGDHVWVRPNGKEKGLIERIDERTSVLSRQRPGVNVLAEDVILANPDQALVVFAAADPEPHTRMLDRFLVIAEFNELPTVICVNKIDLTGRAAAEAIFGQYERIGYEVIYASAERGEGIEQLRELLIDRITVVTGPSGVGKSSLINHLDQRLHLQVGDLRDFLHKGKHTTRAAQLFPLPFGEKTYIADTPGIRELGLYDIDPIDLQFYFVEMQEYRHDCHYSGCTHDHEPDCAVRAAVERGDIDRERYESYLRLLHGEE
;
A
#
# COMPACT_ATOMS: atom_id res chain seq x y z
N MET A 1 -17.18 45.20 26.22
CA MET A 1 -15.81 44.70 26.46
C MET A 1 -15.77 43.20 26.14
N ALA A 2 -15.39 42.82 24.96
CA ALA A 2 -15.30 41.44 24.54
C ALA A 2 -13.85 40.94 24.75
N ARG A 3 -13.66 40.01 25.69
CA ARG A 3 -12.36 39.35 25.91
C ARG A 3 -12.10 38.40 24.73
N ARG A 4 -11.10 38.70 23.86
CA ARG A 4 -10.55 37.76 22.89
C ARG A 4 -9.92 36.58 23.66
N ARG A 5 -10.48 35.37 23.45
CA ARG A 5 -9.82 34.11 23.81
C ARG A 5 -8.62 33.93 22.89
N VAL A 6 -7.44 34.04 23.44
CA VAL A 6 -6.21 33.60 22.77
C VAL A 6 -6.24 32.06 22.80
N GLN A 7 -6.52 31.43 21.67
CA GLN A 7 -6.32 29.97 21.50
C GLN A 7 -4.82 29.72 21.66
N ARG A 8 -4.45 28.83 22.57
CA ARG A 8 -3.09 28.29 22.63
C ARG A 8 -2.93 27.34 21.43
N LEU A 9 -1.95 27.59 20.60
CA LEU A 9 -1.52 26.73 19.50
C LEU A 9 -1.11 25.35 20.06
N SER A 10 -1.36 24.28 19.32
CA SER A 10 -0.86 22.94 19.66
C SER A 10 0.67 22.90 19.66
N GLU A 11 1.27 21.91 20.31
CA GLU A 11 2.75 21.74 20.30
C GLU A 11 3.30 21.62 18.87
N GLU A 12 2.58 20.95 17.98
CA GLU A 12 2.93 20.83 16.56
C GLU A 12 2.89 22.18 15.82
N GLU A 13 1.89 23.03 16.11
CA GLU A 13 1.81 24.37 15.53
C GLU A 13 2.92 25.29 16.05
N GLN A 14 3.34 25.12 17.31
CA GLN A 14 4.45 25.87 17.90
C GLN A 14 5.80 25.43 17.31
N ASP A 15 6.00 24.13 17.09
CA ASP A 15 7.20 23.60 16.45
C ASP A 15 7.28 24.02 14.98
N LEU A 16 6.16 24.04 14.26
CA LEU A 16 6.06 24.57 12.89
C LEU A 16 6.41 26.06 12.82
N MET A 17 5.90 26.90 13.74
CA MET A 17 6.24 28.32 13.79
C MET A 17 7.72 28.54 14.12
N GLN A 18 8.31 27.77 15.03
CA GLN A 18 9.73 27.86 15.34
C GLN A 18 10.61 27.38 14.15
N PHE A 19 10.12 26.42 13.39
CA PHE A 19 10.78 25.95 12.16
C PHE A 19 10.74 27.03 11.09
N GLU A 20 9.60 27.69 10.85
CA GLU A 20 9.46 28.82 9.92
C GLU A 20 10.42 29.97 10.24
N ASP A 21 10.53 30.39 11.51
CA ASP A 21 11.42 31.49 11.91
C ASP A 21 12.90 31.17 11.71
N ARG A 22 13.31 29.92 11.91
CA ARG A 22 14.69 29.47 11.62
C ARG A 22 15.05 29.50 10.13
N TYR A 23 14.07 29.28 9.24
CA TYR A 23 14.29 29.20 7.78
C TYR A 23 14.13 30.54 7.07
N LYS A 24 13.25 31.44 7.54
CA LYS A 24 13.04 32.79 6.96
C LYS A 24 14.31 33.67 7.00
N ASN A 25 15.19 33.44 7.95
CA ASN A 25 16.40 34.27 8.20
C ASN A 25 17.71 33.68 7.67
N ARG A 26 17.70 32.58 6.94
CA ARG A 26 18.94 32.05 6.32
C ARG A 26 19.26 32.78 5.00
N PRO A 27 20.53 33.20 4.79
CA PRO A 27 20.93 33.81 3.51
C PRO A 27 20.70 32.82 2.38
N ARG A 28 20.02 33.28 1.33
CA ARG A 28 19.72 32.48 0.14
C ARG A 28 21.02 32.05 -0.54
N PRO A 29 21.31 30.77 -0.73
CA PRO A 29 22.39 30.35 -1.59
C PRO A 29 22.00 30.72 -3.04
N LYS A 30 22.81 31.55 -3.65
CA LYS A 30 22.77 31.78 -5.10
C LYS A 30 23.40 30.57 -5.75
N GLN A 31 22.62 29.73 -6.40
CA GLN A 31 22.92 28.94 -7.58
C GLN A 31 21.91 27.81 -7.72
N GLU A 32 21.22 27.78 -8.83
CA GLU A 32 20.59 26.55 -9.35
C GLU A 32 21.75 25.62 -9.69
N SER A 33 22.05 24.67 -8.83
CA SER A 33 23.10 23.71 -9.07
C SER A 33 22.56 22.51 -9.85
N THR A 34 23.28 22.13 -10.88
CA THR A 34 23.08 20.98 -11.75
C THR A 34 23.30 19.63 -11.07
N ASP A 35 23.57 19.60 -9.77
CA ASP A 35 24.00 18.38 -9.04
C ASP A 35 22.88 17.79 -8.18
N LEU A 36 21.65 17.72 -8.71
CA LEU A 36 20.57 16.96 -8.06
C LEU A 36 20.66 15.50 -8.46
N VAL A 37 20.48 14.63 -7.47
CA VAL A 37 20.38 13.18 -7.67
C VAL A 37 18.95 12.72 -7.43
N ALA A 38 18.44 11.86 -8.30
CA ALA A 38 17.14 11.24 -8.14
C ALA A 38 17.22 10.14 -7.06
N GLY A 39 16.09 9.88 -6.41
CA GLY A 39 16.01 8.83 -5.41
C GLY A 39 14.55 8.61 -4.96
N ILE A 40 14.38 7.63 -4.09
CA ILE A 40 13.09 7.27 -3.50
C ILE A 40 13.14 7.35 -1.98
N VAL A 41 12.08 7.85 -1.37
CA VAL A 41 11.95 7.88 0.10
C VAL A 41 11.63 6.47 0.60
N ILE A 42 12.57 5.86 1.32
CA ILE A 42 12.40 4.51 1.85
C ILE A 42 11.91 4.48 3.29
N ARG A 43 12.03 5.58 4.03
CA ARG A 43 11.55 5.71 5.41
C ARG A 43 11.36 7.17 5.79
N ALA A 44 10.29 7.45 6.54
CA ALA A 44 10.03 8.75 7.16
C ALA A 44 10.20 8.66 8.69
N ARG A 45 10.89 9.66 9.28
CA ARG A 45 11.13 9.77 10.73
C ARG A 45 10.93 11.21 11.18
N GLY A 46 9.70 11.58 11.41
CA GLY A 46 9.36 12.98 11.69
C GLY A 46 9.76 13.88 10.52
N HIS A 47 10.70 14.80 10.73
CA HIS A 47 11.19 15.73 9.71
C HIS A 47 12.41 15.21 8.92
N HIS A 48 12.83 13.99 9.14
CA HIS A 48 13.96 13.36 8.45
C HIS A 48 13.46 12.20 7.59
N TYR A 49 14.03 12.09 6.40
CA TYR A 49 13.66 11.09 5.40
C TYR A 49 14.90 10.32 4.97
N ASP A 50 14.85 8.99 5.09
CA ASP A 50 15.88 8.15 4.50
C ASP A 50 15.56 8.02 3.01
N VAL A 51 16.42 8.51 2.14
CA VAL A 51 16.27 8.47 0.69
C VAL A 51 17.33 7.56 0.10
N GLN A 52 16.90 6.53 -0.61
CA GLN A 52 17.77 5.70 -1.45
C GLN A 52 17.96 6.42 -2.78
N THR A 53 19.19 6.85 -3.09
CA THR A 53 19.50 7.45 -4.38
C THR A 53 19.60 6.39 -5.48
N ASP A 54 19.30 6.78 -6.71
CA ASP A 54 19.19 5.88 -7.84
C ASP A 54 20.54 5.18 -8.15
N PRO A 55 20.50 3.91 -8.61
CA PRO A 55 21.71 3.14 -8.97
C PRO A 55 22.57 3.82 -10.05
N GLY A 56 21.95 4.57 -10.97
CA GLY A 56 22.65 5.36 -11.98
C GLY A 56 23.42 6.58 -11.46
N THR A 57 23.30 6.88 -10.14
CA THR A 57 24.01 7.96 -9.48
C THR A 57 25.06 7.42 -8.53
N ASP A 58 24.80 7.44 -7.21
CA ASP A 58 25.77 6.94 -6.21
C ASP A 58 25.22 5.78 -5.36
N ASN A 59 23.97 5.38 -5.60
CA ASN A 59 23.29 4.22 -4.97
C ASN A 59 23.48 4.18 -3.43
N ARG A 60 23.11 5.24 -2.73
CA ARG A 60 23.30 5.39 -1.29
C ARG A 60 22.01 5.75 -0.58
N VAL A 61 21.94 5.35 0.68
CA VAL A 61 20.93 5.89 1.60
C VAL A 61 21.46 7.18 2.21
N ARG A 62 20.66 8.25 2.10
CA ARG A 62 20.95 9.56 2.68
C ARG A 62 19.85 9.96 3.65
N VAL A 63 20.23 10.54 4.78
CA VAL A 63 19.28 11.21 5.68
C VAL A 63 19.03 12.61 5.14
N CYS A 64 17.82 12.87 4.70
CA CYS A 64 17.43 14.11 4.06
C CYS A 64 16.44 14.92 4.90
N GLU A 65 16.52 16.22 4.78
CA GLU A 65 15.49 17.19 5.22
C GLU A 65 14.80 17.78 3.98
N VAL A 66 13.63 18.37 4.17
CA VAL A 66 12.89 19.04 3.10
C VAL A 66 13.31 20.50 3.01
N ARG A 67 13.47 21.03 1.79
CA ARG A 67 13.74 22.45 1.57
C ARG A 67 12.59 23.32 2.11
N GLY A 68 12.92 24.36 2.86
CA GLY A 68 11.95 25.24 3.50
C GLY A 68 10.91 25.88 2.56
N ARG A 69 11.23 26.04 1.26
CA ARG A 69 10.28 26.52 0.23
C ARG A 69 9.16 25.51 -0.01
N LEU A 70 9.46 24.22 -0.14
CA LEU A 70 8.46 23.16 -0.32
C LEU A 70 7.54 23.07 0.89
N LEU A 71 8.11 23.22 2.08
CA LEU A 71 7.33 23.26 3.33
C LEU A 71 6.40 24.47 3.38
N ALA A 72 6.86 25.63 2.95
CA ALA A 72 6.05 26.85 2.89
C ALA A 72 4.91 26.74 1.85
N GLU A 73 5.14 26.09 0.71
CA GLU A 73 4.14 25.80 -0.32
C GLU A 73 3.05 24.87 0.22
N GLN A 74 3.41 23.83 1.01
CA GLN A 74 2.45 22.94 1.65
C GLN A 74 1.60 23.67 2.70
N ILE A 75 2.22 24.51 3.54
CA ILE A 75 1.49 25.27 4.57
C ILE A 75 0.47 26.21 3.92
N ALA A 76 0.78 26.74 2.74
CA ALA A 76 -0.13 27.58 1.98
C ALA A 76 -1.28 26.78 1.34
N ASP A 77 -1.02 25.55 0.94
CA ASP A 77 -1.99 24.62 0.34
C ASP A 77 -2.46 23.61 1.40
N ARG A 78 -3.46 24.02 2.19
CA ARG A 78 -4.06 23.19 3.26
C ARG A 78 -4.73 21.90 2.78
N SER A 79 -4.83 21.69 1.46
CA SER A 79 -5.40 20.47 0.87
C SER A 79 -4.42 19.30 0.82
N LYS A 80 -3.10 19.54 1.04
CA LYS A 80 -2.05 18.52 0.98
C LYS A 80 -1.58 18.13 2.37
N ASP A 81 -2.14 17.05 2.92
CA ASP A 81 -1.86 16.62 4.30
C ASP A 81 -0.48 16.00 4.51
N THR A 82 0.10 15.36 3.51
CA THR A 82 1.42 14.72 3.60
C THR A 82 2.35 15.23 2.51
N LEU A 83 3.30 16.10 2.88
CA LEU A 83 4.26 16.68 1.92
C LEU A 83 5.15 15.60 1.31
N VAL A 84 5.80 14.80 2.16
CA VAL A 84 6.69 13.71 1.75
C VAL A 84 6.23 12.43 2.41
N ALA A 85 5.94 11.42 1.60
CA ALA A 85 5.58 10.08 2.04
C ALA A 85 6.67 9.07 1.66
N VAL A 86 6.64 7.91 2.28
CA VAL A 86 7.43 6.75 1.84
C VAL A 86 6.96 6.35 0.45
N GLY A 87 7.87 6.06 -0.46
CA GLY A 87 7.59 5.78 -1.87
C GLY A 87 7.63 7.00 -2.79
N ASP A 88 7.72 8.24 -2.26
CA ASP A 88 7.87 9.42 -3.11
C ASP A 88 9.20 9.39 -3.89
N HIS A 89 9.10 9.67 -5.19
CA HIS A 89 10.25 9.99 -6.02
C HIS A 89 10.68 11.42 -5.78
N VAL A 90 11.95 11.60 -5.42
CA VAL A 90 12.48 12.89 -4.99
C VAL A 90 13.80 13.23 -5.66
N TRP A 91 14.07 14.53 -5.74
CA TRP A 91 15.35 15.05 -6.19
C TRP A 91 16.09 15.65 -5.00
N VAL A 92 17.26 15.11 -4.72
CA VAL A 92 18.05 15.43 -3.56
C VAL A 92 19.30 16.18 -3.96
N ARG A 93 19.58 17.27 -3.27
CA ARG A 93 20.89 17.92 -3.28
C ARG A 93 21.78 17.24 -2.23
N PRO A 94 22.84 16.52 -2.63
CA PRO A 94 23.76 15.90 -1.67
C PRO A 94 24.45 16.94 -0.79
N ASN A 95 24.58 16.61 0.49
CA ASN A 95 25.41 17.34 1.43
C ASN A 95 26.38 16.35 2.11
N GLY A 96 27.53 16.12 1.46
CA GLY A 96 28.43 15.06 1.81
C GLY A 96 27.93 13.68 1.40
N LYS A 97 28.36 12.62 2.10
CA LYS A 97 28.07 11.23 1.74
C LYS A 97 26.75 10.70 2.33
N GLU A 98 26.33 11.21 3.47
CA GLU A 98 25.26 10.62 4.29
C GLU A 98 24.01 11.52 4.40
N LYS A 99 24.14 12.80 4.03
CA LYS A 99 23.08 13.78 4.17
C LYS A 99 22.64 14.35 2.83
N GLY A 100 21.44 14.90 2.78
CA GLY A 100 20.89 15.57 1.63
C GLY A 100 19.74 16.53 1.96
N LEU A 101 19.34 17.30 0.96
CA LEU A 101 18.20 18.19 1.03
C LEU A 101 17.26 17.85 -0.12
N ILE A 102 16.02 17.50 0.18
CA ILE A 102 14.96 17.27 -0.81
C ILE A 102 14.59 18.63 -1.41
N GLU A 103 14.87 18.80 -2.69
CA GLU A 103 14.64 20.05 -3.45
C GLU A 103 13.36 19.99 -4.28
N ARG A 104 12.95 18.78 -4.68
CA ARG A 104 11.75 18.55 -5.49
C ARG A 104 11.19 17.17 -5.18
N ILE A 105 9.87 17.09 -5.23
CA ILE A 105 9.10 15.85 -5.15
C ILE A 105 8.38 15.71 -6.49
N ASP A 106 8.48 14.55 -7.11
CA ASP A 106 7.77 14.27 -8.34
C ASP A 106 6.28 13.97 -8.06
N GLU A 107 5.43 14.13 -9.05
CA GLU A 107 4.00 13.85 -8.94
C GLU A 107 3.77 12.36 -8.65
N ARG A 108 2.86 12.07 -7.74
CA ARG A 108 2.48 10.71 -7.40
C ARG A 108 1.59 10.12 -8.48
N THR A 109 1.88 8.89 -8.90
CA THR A 109 1.07 8.13 -9.86
C THR A 109 -0.03 7.34 -9.17
N SER A 110 0.21 6.90 -7.94
CA SER A 110 -0.72 6.16 -7.09
C SER A 110 -0.48 6.50 -5.63
N VAL A 111 -1.47 6.33 -4.78
CA VAL A 111 -1.35 6.54 -3.34
C VAL A 111 -2.14 5.48 -2.59
N LEU A 112 -1.60 5.04 -1.48
CA LEU A 112 -2.32 4.29 -0.47
C LEU A 112 -2.51 5.22 0.72
N SER A 113 -3.76 5.64 0.97
CA SER A 113 -4.09 6.63 1.99
C SER A 113 -5.06 6.06 3.02
N ARG A 114 -5.18 6.77 4.14
CA ARG A 114 -6.13 6.48 5.20
C ARG A 114 -6.81 7.77 5.63
N GLN A 115 -8.13 7.74 5.78
CA GLN A 115 -8.84 8.86 6.37
C GLN A 115 -8.46 9.05 7.85
N ARG A 116 -8.33 10.32 8.27
CA ARG A 116 -8.10 10.65 9.69
C ARG A 116 -9.40 10.58 10.46
N PRO A 117 -9.50 9.79 11.53
CA PRO A 117 -10.68 9.81 12.39
C PRO A 117 -10.89 11.20 13.01
N GLY A 118 -12.08 11.80 12.79
CA GLY A 118 -12.49 13.03 13.49
C GLY A 118 -12.06 14.36 12.87
N VAL A 119 -11.48 14.38 11.68
CA VAL A 119 -11.15 15.58 10.89
C VAL A 119 -12.02 15.60 9.62
N ASN A 120 -12.40 16.81 9.17
CA ASN A 120 -13.25 16.99 7.98
C ASN A 120 -12.79 16.15 6.80
N VAL A 121 -13.77 15.68 6.01
CA VAL A 121 -13.78 14.72 4.91
C VAL A 121 -12.67 14.87 3.81
N LEU A 122 -11.74 15.81 3.93
CA LEU A 122 -10.74 16.11 2.90
C LEU A 122 -9.28 15.88 3.34
N ALA A 123 -9.04 15.39 4.58
CA ALA A 123 -7.68 15.21 5.08
C ALA A 123 -7.29 13.73 5.07
N GLU A 124 -6.49 13.33 4.08
CA GLU A 124 -5.96 11.97 3.94
C GLU A 124 -4.50 11.88 4.38
N ASP A 125 -4.18 10.91 5.24
CA ASP A 125 -2.81 10.54 5.53
C ASP A 125 -2.31 9.57 4.46
N VAL A 126 -1.38 10.01 3.63
CA VAL A 126 -0.70 9.12 2.67
C VAL A 126 0.21 8.17 3.46
N ILE A 127 -0.13 6.88 3.42
CA ILE A 127 0.64 5.81 4.07
C ILE A 127 1.82 5.42 3.18
N LEU A 128 1.57 5.28 1.87
CA LEU A 128 2.56 4.90 0.87
C LEU A 128 2.25 5.62 -0.44
N ALA A 129 3.26 6.21 -1.04
CA ALA A 129 3.20 6.80 -2.37
C ALA A 129 3.73 5.83 -3.42
N ASN A 130 3.18 5.91 -4.62
CA ASN A 130 3.59 5.16 -5.80
C ASN A 130 3.71 3.63 -5.61
N PRO A 131 2.80 2.93 -4.87
CA PRO A 131 2.76 1.48 -4.96
C PRO A 131 2.38 1.06 -6.39
N ASP A 132 3.12 0.11 -6.95
CA ASP A 132 2.84 -0.43 -8.28
C ASP A 132 1.84 -1.59 -8.23
N GLN A 133 1.86 -2.37 -7.14
CA GLN A 133 0.99 -3.54 -6.98
C GLN A 133 0.89 -4.01 -5.53
N ALA A 134 -0.14 -4.83 -5.26
CA ALA A 134 -0.28 -5.62 -4.05
C ALA A 134 0.02 -7.10 -4.32
N LEU A 135 0.78 -7.74 -3.44
CA LEU A 135 0.97 -9.18 -3.36
C LEU A 135 0.18 -9.69 -2.15
N VAL A 136 -0.95 -10.34 -2.42
CA VAL A 136 -1.82 -10.90 -1.38
C VAL A 136 -1.47 -12.38 -1.20
N VAL A 137 -0.82 -12.72 -0.08
CA VAL A 137 -0.33 -14.07 0.17
C VAL A 137 -1.31 -14.86 1.03
N PHE A 138 -1.73 -16.02 0.54
CA PHE A 138 -2.51 -17.01 1.26
C PHE A 138 -1.77 -18.35 1.29
N ALA A 139 -2.17 -19.24 2.18
CA ALA A 139 -1.66 -20.62 2.21
C ALA A 139 -2.69 -21.56 1.58
N ALA A 140 -2.21 -22.59 0.87
CA ALA A 140 -3.06 -23.68 0.39
C ALA A 140 -3.60 -24.53 1.56
N ALA A 141 -2.83 -24.59 2.65
CA ALA A 141 -3.20 -25.17 3.94
C ALA A 141 -2.31 -24.62 5.04
N ASP A 142 -2.73 -24.77 6.30
CA ASP A 142 -1.99 -24.38 7.52
C ASP A 142 -1.40 -22.96 7.47
N PRO A 143 -2.23 -21.92 7.68
CA PRO A 143 -3.64 -21.98 8.07
C PRO A 143 -4.59 -22.36 6.94
N GLU A 144 -5.77 -22.85 7.28
CA GLU A 144 -6.83 -23.09 6.32
C GLU A 144 -7.16 -21.82 5.54
N PRO A 145 -7.31 -21.90 4.21
CA PRO A 145 -7.58 -20.73 3.41
C PRO A 145 -8.98 -20.15 3.68
N HIS A 146 -9.01 -18.88 4.02
CA HIS A 146 -10.23 -18.12 4.22
C HIS A 146 -10.51 -17.24 2.99
N THR A 147 -11.23 -17.76 1.99
CA THR A 147 -11.54 -17.07 0.74
C THR A 147 -12.23 -15.73 0.97
N ARG A 148 -13.14 -15.62 1.95
CA ARG A 148 -13.80 -14.37 2.34
C ARG A 148 -12.82 -13.27 2.76
N MET A 149 -11.75 -13.65 3.48
CA MET A 149 -10.70 -12.69 3.83
C MET A 149 -9.92 -12.25 2.58
N LEU A 150 -9.68 -13.16 1.63
CA LEU A 150 -9.08 -12.81 0.34
C LEU A 150 -9.98 -11.84 -0.42
N ASP A 151 -11.28 -12.12 -0.50
CA ASP A 151 -12.26 -11.25 -1.14
C ASP A 151 -12.23 -9.83 -0.59
N ARG A 152 -12.14 -9.71 0.74
CA ARG A 152 -11.99 -8.42 1.41
C ARG A 152 -10.70 -7.67 1.01
N PHE A 153 -9.57 -8.38 0.91
CA PHE A 153 -8.31 -7.77 0.45
C PHE A 153 -8.42 -7.30 -0.99
N LEU A 154 -9.07 -8.08 -1.85
CA LEU A 154 -9.27 -7.72 -3.25
C LEU A 154 -10.16 -6.48 -3.39
N VAL A 155 -11.26 -6.39 -2.66
CA VAL A 155 -12.14 -5.20 -2.64
C VAL A 155 -11.36 -3.95 -2.21
N ILE A 156 -10.53 -4.05 -1.17
CA ILE A 156 -9.69 -2.92 -0.71
C ILE A 156 -8.68 -2.54 -1.80
N ALA A 157 -8.10 -3.49 -2.48
CA ALA A 157 -7.14 -3.23 -3.55
C ALA A 157 -7.81 -2.56 -4.77
N GLU A 158 -8.96 -3.06 -5.21
CA GLU A 158 -9.77 -2.47 -6.28
C GLU A 158 -10.22 -1.04 -5.94
N PHE A 159 -10.67 -0.80 -4.70
CA PHE A 159 -11.02 0.53 -4.22
C PHE A 159 -9.85 1.53 -4.31
N ASN A 160 -8.62 1.06 -4.08
CA ASN A 160 -7.41 1.88 -4.19
C ASN A 160 -6.76 1.84 -5.58
N GLU A 161 -7.43 1.26 -6.58
CA GLU A 161 -6.91 1.10 -7.96
C GLU A 161 -5.52 0.44 -7.99
N LEU A 162 -5.26 -0.50 -7.06
CA LEU A 162 -3.97 -1.15 -6.89
C LEU A 162 -3.96 -2.53 -7.57
N PRO A 163 -3.22 -2.72 -8.67
CA PRO A 163 -3.07 -4.02 -9.32
C PRO A 163 -2.68 -5.11 -8.32
N THR A 164 -3.38 -6.23 -8.33
CA THR A 164 -3.23 -7.25 -7.29
C THR A 164 -2.87 -8.59 -7.88
N VAL A 165 -1.86 -9.22 -7.27
CA VAL A 165 -1.44 -10.60 -7.53
C VAL A 165 -1.70 -11.43 -6.28
N ILE A 166 -2.29 -12.60 -6.46
CA ILE A 166 -2.55 -13.58 -5.41
C ILE A 166 -1.41 -14.59 -5.40
N CYS A 167 -0.72 -14.75 -4.28
CA CYS A 167 0.28 -15.81 -4.09
C CYS A 167 -0.26 -16.89 -3.14
N VAL A 168 -0.51 -18.06 -3.67
CA VAL A 168 -0.94 -19.24 -2.90
C VAL A 168 0.29 -20.04 -2.52
N ASN A 169 0.77 -19.84 -1.30
CA ASN A 169 1.95 -20.52 -0.75
C ASN A 169 1.59 -21.86 -0.11
N LYS A 170 2.61 -22.67 0.20
CA LYS A 170 2.51 -23.99 0.85
C LYS A 170 1.76 -25.03 0.02
N ILE A 171 1.85 -24.96 -1.30
CA ILE A 171 1.27 -25.99 -2.18
C ILE A 171 1.91 -27.38 -1.97
N ASP A 172 3.06 -27.46 -1.32
CA ASP A 172 3.71 -28.69 -0.90
C ASP A 172 2.88 -29.51 0.10
N LEU A 173 1.96 -28.87 0.84
CA LEU A 173 1.08 -29.53 1.82
C LEU A 173 -0.14 -30.21 1.16
N THR A 174 -0.68 -29.64 0.09
CA THR A 174 -1.94 -30.11 -0.54
C THR A 174 -1.75 -30.64 -1.95
N GLY A 175 -0.67 -30.23 -2.62
CA GLY A 175 -0.51 -30.33 -4.05
C GLY A 175 -1.20 -29.19 -4.82
N ARG A 176 -0.65 -28.86 -5.99
CA ARG A 176 -1.10 -27.74 -6.84
C ARG A 176 -2.57 -27.88 -7.26
N ALA A 177 -3.01 -29.08 -7.66
CA ALA A 177 -4.39 -29.29 -8.11
C ALA A 177 -5.44 -28.99 -7.02
N ALA A 178 -5.15 -29.32 -5.75
CA ALA A 178 -6.04 -28.98 -4.63
C ALA A 178 -6.07 -27.46 -4.36
N ALA A 179 -4.93 -26.79 -4.48
CA ALA A 179 -4.87 -25.33 -4.39
C ALA A 179 -5.65 -24.65 -5.52
N GLU A 180 -5.49 -25.12 -6.78
CA GLU A 180 -6.23 -24.64 -7.94
C GLU A 180 -7.74 -24.84 -7.81
N ALA A 181 -8.19 -25.90 -7.16
CA ALA A 181 -9.62 -26.13 -6.90
C ALA A 181 -10.25 -25.03 -6.04
N ILE A 182 -9.47 -24.42 -5.13
CA ILE A 182 -9.93 -23.33 -4.24
C ILE A 182 -9.71 -21.97 -4.88
N PHE A 183 -8.50 -21.73 -5.40
CA PHE A 183 -8.08 -20.39 -5.83
C PHE A 183 -8.26 -20.13 -7.34
N GLY A 184 -8.50 -21.14 -8.16
CA GLY A 184 -8.66 -21.01 -9.61
C GLY A 184 -9.89 -20.17 -10.01
N GLN A 185 -10.85 -19.95 -9.11
CA GLN A 185 -11.94 -19.00 -9.36
C GLN A 185 -11.42 -17.57 -9.56
N TYR A 186 -10.35 -17.17 -8.87
CA TYR A 186 -9.75 -15.84 -8.99
C TYR A 186 -9.04 -15.65 -10.33
N GLU A 187 -8.41 -16.71 -10.88
CA GLU A 187 -7.83 -16.67 -12.24
C GLU A 187 -8.92 -16.47 -13.30
N ARG A 188 -10.08 -17.14 -13.13
CA ARG A 188 -11.21 -17.01 -14.08
C ARG A 188 -11.78 -15.62 -14.16
N ILE A 189 -11.72 -14.85 -13.06
CA ILE A 189 -12.20 -13.47 -13.01
C ILE A 189 -11.10 -12.43 -13.28
N GLY A 190 -9.88 -12.88 -13.66
CA GLY A 190 -8.84 -12.03 -14.22
C GLY A 190 -7.69 -11.68 -13.27
N TYR A 191 -7.65 -12.19 -12.04
CA TYR A 191 -6.48 -11.99 -11.17
C TYR A 191 -5.33 -12.93 -11.57
N GLU A 192 -4.11 -12.41 -11.51
CA GLU A 192 -2.92 -13.25 -11.60
C GLU A 192 -2.74 -14.06 -10.32
N VAL A 193 -2.61 -15.38 -10.43
CA VAL A 193 -2.42 -16.28 -9.28
C VAL A 193 -1.11 -17.06 -9.44
N ILE A 194 -0.21 -16.89 -8.46
CA ILE A 194 1.05 -17.63 -8.37
C ILE A 194 0.90 -18.71 -7.30
N TYR A 195 1.16 -19.95 -7.70
CA TYR A 195 1.20 -21.09 -6.79
C TYR A 195 2.65 -21.38 -6.40
N ALA A 196 2.95 -21.28 -5.10
CA ALA A 196 4.30 -21.32 -4.59
C ALA A 196 4.46 -22.27 -3.40
N SER A 197 5.69 -22.76 -3.22
CA SER A 197 6.14 -23.39 -1.99
C SER A 197 7.47 -22.78 -1.57
N ALA A 198 7.45 -21.98 -0.52
CA ALA A 198 8.68 -21.47 0.06
C ALA A 198 9.57 -22.60 0.60
N GLU A 199 9.00 -23.73 1.02
CA GLU A 199 9.76 -24.90 1.50
C GLU A 199 10.55 -25.59 0.38
N ARG A 200 9.95 -25.70 -0.82
CA ARG A 200 10.56 -26.37 -1.97
C ARG A 200 11.19 -25.44 -3.00
N GLY A 201 11.01 -24.14 -2.83
CA GLY A 201 11.46 -23.14 -3.82
C GLY A 201 10.61 -23.11 -5.10
N GLU A 202 9.44 -23.75 -5.10
CA GLU A 202 8.53 -23.73 -6.26
C GLU A 202 7.84 -22.37 -6.38
N GLY A 203 7.72 -21.83 -7.61
CA GLY A 203 7.06 -20.54 -7.89
C GLY A 203 7.87 -19.30 -7.50
N ILE A 204 9.06 -19.46 -6.90
CA ILE A 204 9.89 -18.33 -6.42
C ILE A 204 10.43 -17.49 -7.56
N GLU A 205 10.84 -18.11 -8.69
CA GLU A 205 11.34 -17.36 -9.83
C GLU A 205 10.23 -16.56 -10.51
N GLN A 206 9.03 -17.11 -10.65
CA GLN A 206 7.85 -16.38 -11.14
C GLN A 206 7.53 -15.20 -10.23
N LEU A 207 7.59 -15.41 -8.90
CA LEU A 207 7.40 -14.33 -7.93
C LEU A 207 8.48 -13.25 -8.07
N ARG A 208 9.75 -13.65 -8.31
CA ARG A 208 10.86 -12.72 -8.54
C ARG A 208 10.61 -11.84 -9.77
N GLU A 209 10.26 -12.45 -10.91
CA GLU A 209 9.98 -11.75 -12.17
C GLU A 209 8.86 -10.71 -12.00
N LEU A 210 7.82 -11.08 -11.25
CA LEU A 210 6.70 -10.19 -10.95
C LEU A 210 7.13 -8.95 -10.15
N LEU A 211 8.12 -9.09 -9.27
CA LEU A 211 8.54 -8.02 -8.35
C LEU A 211 9.57 -7.08 -8.96
N ILE A 212 10.23 -7.44 -10.07
CA ILE A 212 11.31 -6.63 -10.66
C ILE A 212 10.85 -5.20 -10.94
N ASP A 213 11.65 -4.23 -10.44
CA ASP A 213 11.48 -2.79 -10.65
C ASP A 213 10.10 -2.24 -10.24
N ARG A 214 9.51 -2.84 -9.20
CA ARG A 214 8.21 -2.43 -8.66
C ARG A 214 8.26 -2.21 -7.15
N ILE A 215 7.41 -1.31 -6.68
CA ILE A 215 7.08 -1.15 -5.27
C ILE A 215 5.88 -2.06 -4.99
N THR A 216 6.12 -3.17 -4.32
CA THR A 216 5.10 -4.17 -4.03
C THR A 216 4.69 -4.15 -2.57
N VAL A 217 3.40 -3.97 -2.33
CA VAL A 217 2.82 -4.07 -0.98
C VAL A 217 2.50 -5.52 -0.69
N VAL A 218 3.11 -6.11 0.35
CA VAL A 218 2.88 -7.51 0.73
C VAL A 218 1.91 -7.60 1.89
N THR A 219 0.79 -8.30 1.70
CA THR A 219 -0.24 -8.49 2.71
C THR A 219 -0.73 -9.95 2.77
N GLY A 220 -1.60 -10.24 3.71
CA GLY A 220 -2.19 -11.57 3.90
C GLY A 220 -2.17 -12.01 5.36
N PRO A 221 -2.87 -13.11 5.72
CA PRO A 221 -2.99 -13.63 7.09
C PRO A 221 -1.64 -13.95 7.75
N SER A 222 -1.65 -14.09 9.09
CA SER A 222 -0.47 -14.61 9.80
C SER A 222 -0.27 -16.10 9.48
N GLY A 223 0.98 -16.54 9.46
CA GLY A 223 1.31 -17.96 9.27
C GLY A 223 1.29 -18.47 7.83
N VAL A 224 0.88 -17.67 6.82
CA VAL A 224 0.85 -18.09 5.40
C VAL A 224 2.23 -18.20 4.75
N GLY A 225 3.30 -17.78 5.44
CA GLY A 225 4.66 -17.92 4.93
C GLY A 225 5.22 -16.71 4.18
N LYS A 226 4.68 -15.49 4.37
CA LYS A 226 5.20 -14.26 3.75
C LYS A 226 6.70 -14.07 3.98
N SER A 227 7.14 -14.18 5.25
CA SER A 227 8.55 -14.05 5.62
C SER A 227 9.42 -15.11 4.96
N SER A 228 8.93 -16.34 4.82
CA SER A 228 9.65 -17.42 4.16
C SER A 228 9.82 -17.15 2.67
N LEU A 229 8.77 -16.68 1.98
CA LEU A 229 8.85 -16.29 0.57
C LEU A 229 9.87 -15.17 0.37
N ILE A 230 9.82 -14.13 1.20
CA ILE A 230 10.75 -13.00 1.10
C ILE A 230 12.19 -13.43 1.40
N ASN A 231 12.41 -14.32 2.36
CA ASN A 231 13.74 -14.87 2.65
C ASN A 231 14.32 -15.67 1.46
N HIS A 232 13.48 -16.31 0.65
CA HIS A 232 13.93 -16.94 -0.59
C HIS A 232 14.32 -15.92 -1.66
N LEU A 233 13.63 -14.78 -1.70
CA LEU A 233 13.95 -13.70 -2.63
C LEU A 233 15.22 -12.94 -2.21
N ASP A 234 15.43 -12.75 -0.91
CA ASP A 234 16.66 -12.16 -0.37
C ASP A 234 17.10 -12.86 0.92
N GLN A 235 18.06 -13.77 0.81
CA GLN A 235 18.61 -14.52 1.94
C GLN A 235 19.34 -13.63 2.97
N ARG A 236 19.68 -12.39 2.63
CA ARG A 236 20.34 -11.43 3.55
C ARG A 236 19.36 -10.85 4.57
N LEU A 237 18.05 -10.85 4.28
CA LEU A 237 17.06 -10.26 5.15
C LEU A 237 16.86 -11.05 6.46
N HIS A 238 17.15 -12.38 6.47
CA HIS A 238 17.07 -13.25 7.66
C HIS A 238 15.80 -13.02 8.50
N LEU A 239 14.65 -12.87 7.83
CA LEU A 239 13.37 -12.66 8.51
C LEU A 239 13.08 -13.88 9.40
N GLN A 240 12.80 -13.68 10.69
CA GLN A 240 12.40 -14.78 11.54
C GLN A 240 11.06 -15.32 11.06
N VAL A 241 10.97 -16.67 10.97
CA VAL A 241 9.72 -17.35 10.60
C VAL A 241 8.68 -17.04 11.69
N GLY A 242 7.65 -16.29 11.33
CA GLY A 242 6.57 -15.90 12.23
C GLY A 242 6.12 -14.45 12.11
N ASP A 243 7.04 -13.51 11.93
CA ASP A 243 6.65 -12.11 11.87
C ASP A 243 7.53 -11.29 10.93
N LEU A 244 7.00 -11.05 9.72
CA LEU A 244 7.44 -9.90 8.92
C LEU A 244 7.35 -8.63 9.78
N ARG A 245 6.36 -8.54 10.66
CA ARG A 245 6.14 -7.45 11.60
C ARG A 245 7.28 -7.31 12.62
N ASP A 246 7.77 -8.39 13.23
CA ASP A 246 8.79 -8.30 14.30
C ASP A 246 10.17 -7.93 13.78
N PHE A 247 10.49 -8.33 12.55
CA PHE A 247 11.72 -7.90 11.90
C PHE A 247 11.66 -6.42 11.51
N LEU A 248 10.52 -5.99 10.98
CA LEU A 248 10.26 -4.64 10.53
C LEU A 248 10.08 -3.67 11.73
N HIS A 249 9.71 -4.19 12.91
CA HIS A 249 9.55 -3.45 14.17
C HIS A 249 10.75 -3.51 15.13
N LYS A 250 11.93 -3.99 14.74
CA LYS A 250 13.15 -3.97 15.58
C LYS A 250 13.70 -2.56 15.88
N GLY A 251 12.81 -1.60 16.07
CA GLY A 251 13.11 -0.27 16.61
C GLY A 251 11.97 0.11 17.54
N LYS A 252 12.20 0.02 18.87
CA LYS A 252 11.34 0.50 19.97
C LYS A 252 10.12 1.33 19.53
N HIS A 253 8.92 0.80 19.83
CA HIS A 253 7.68 1.55 20.08
C HIS A 253 7.59 2.97 19.47
N THR A 254 6.88 3.12 18.33
CA THR A 254 6.09 4.29 17.95
C THR A 254 5.91 4.53 16.45
N THR A 255 6.33 3.68 15.52
CA THR A 255 6.22 4.05 14.09
C THR A 255 5.08 3.29 13.41
N ARG A 256 3.96 3.98 13.23
CA ARG A 256 2.84 3.61 12.32
C ARG A 256 3.13 3.96 10.85
N ALA A 257 4.39 4.22 10.50
CA ALA A 257 4.78 4.66 9.17
C ALA A 257 5.26 3.48 8.32
N ALA A 258 4.88 3.46 7.05
CA ALA A 258 5.37 2.52 6.07
C ALA A 258 6.90 2.59 5.92
N GLN A 259 7.50 1.52 5.45
CA GLN A 259 8.91 1.45 5.09
C GLN A 259 9.11 0.61 3.82
N LEU A 260 10.00 1.04 2.94
CA LEU A 260 10.44 0.28 1.79
C LEU A 260 11.73 -0.49 2.09
N PHE A 261 11.75 -1.76 1.67
CA PHE A 261 12.90 -2.65 1.74
C PHE A 261 13.38 -2.96 0.33
N PRO A 262 14.60 -2.55 -0.04
CA PRO A 262 15.13 -2.87 -1.35
C PRO A 262 15.44 -4.38 -1.45
N LEU A 263 15.06 -4.99 -2.56
CA LEU A 263 15.46 -6.35 -2.92
C LEU A 263 16.72 -6.35 -3.81
N PRO A 264 17.50 -7.46 -3.82
CA PRO A 264 18.81 -7.50 -4.47
C PRO A 264 18.76 -7.76 -5.98
N PHE A 265 17.64 -7.56 -6.62
CA PHE A 265 17.45 -7.77 -8.05
C PHE A 265 16.62 -6.64 -8.66
N GLY A 266 16.79 -6.42 -9.97
CA GLY A 266 16.27 -5.21 -10.61
C GLY A 266 17.03 -3.95 -10.17
N GLU A 267 16.60 -2.80 -10.64
CA GLU A 267 17.22 -1.51 -10.27
C GLU A 267 16.46 -0.82 -9.12
N LYS A 268 15.14 -0.95 -9.10
CA LYS A 268 14.24 -0.26 -8.17
C LYS A 268 13.16 -1.22 -7.62
N THR A 269 13.57 -2.38 -7.14
CA THR A 269 12.67 -3.38 -6.58
C THR A 269 12.54 -3.20 -5.08
N TYR A 270 11.32 -2.95 -4.61
CA TYR A 270 11.03 -2.72 -3.20
C TYR A 270 9.84 -3.52 -2.71
N ILE A 271 9.95 -4.01 -1.49
CA ILE A 271 8.80 -4.48 -0.72
C ILE A 271 8.41 -3.40 0.28
N ALA A 272 7.14 -3.03 0.27
CA ALA A 272 6.57 -2.12 1.25
C ALA A 272 6.00 -2.91 2.44
N ASP A 273 6.51 -2.60 3.64
CA ASP A 273 5.81 -2.94 4.87
C ASP A 273 4.81 -1.83 5.17
N THR A 274 3.56 -2.13 5.00
CA THR A 274 2.50 -1.22 5.36
C THR A 274 1.70 -1.82 6.50
N PRO A 275 1.88 -1.34 7.73
CA PRO A 275 1.04 -1.76 8.86
C PRO A 275 -0.46 -1.57 8.59
N GLY A 276 -0.78 -0.78 7.57
CA GLY A 276 -2.09 -0.22 7.30
C GLY A 276 -3.01 -0.96 6.34
N ILE A 277 -2.58 -1.88 5.45
CA ILE A 277 -3.55 -2.53 4.53
C ILE A 277 -4.59 -3.36 5.31
N ARG A 278 -4.23 -3.92 6.46
CA ARG A 278 -5.22 -4.55 7.35
C ARG A 278 -6.11 -3.54 8.08
N GLU A 279 -5.61 -2.32 8.24
CA GLU A 279 -6.30 -1.20 8.90
C GLU A 279 -7.01 -0.29 7.88
N LEU A 280 -6.75 -0.48 6.56
CA LEU A 280 -7.59 0.07 5.50
C LEU A 280 -8.92 -0.66 5.59
N GLY A 281 -9.84 -0.05 6.31
CA GLY A 281 -11.16 -0.60 6.54
C GLY A 281 -11.99 -0.49 5.27
N LEU A 282 -12.97 -1.38 5.14
CA LEU A 282 -14.10 -1.18 4.21
C LEU A 282 -14.98 0.02 4.64
N TYR A 283 -14.63 0.69 5.75
CA TYR A 283 -15.38 1.81 6.32
C TYR A 283 -15.51 3.02 5.40
N ASP A 284 -14.62 3.13 4.42
CA ASP A 284 -14.62 4.22 3.44
C ASP A 284 -15.39 3.86 2.16
N ILE A 285 -15.84 2.61 2.01
CA ILE A 285 -16.61 2.14 0.85
C ILE A 285 -18.09 2.25 1.16
N ASP A 286 -18.82 3.08 0.38
CA ASP A 286 -20.27 3.09 0.45
C ASP A 286 -20.80 1.70 0.02
N PRO A 287 -21.69 1.06 0.80
CA PRO A 287 -22.26 -0.23 0.44
C PRO A 287 -22.82 -0.30 -0.98
N ILE A 288 -23.39 0.79 -1.50
CA ILE A 288 -23.90 0.86 -2.88
C ILE A 288 -22.79 0.77 -3.93
N ASP A 289 -21.58 1.21 -3.59
CA ASP A 289 -20.42 1.20 -4.48
C ASP A 289 -19.65 -0.12 -4.45
N LEU A 290 -19.93 -0.99 -3.46
CA LEU A 290 -19.24 -2.27 -3.29
C LEU A 290 -19.29 -3.14 -4.56
N GLN A 291 -20.37 -3.08 -5.32
CA GLN A 291 -20.55 -3.80 -6.59
C GLN A 291 -19.49 -3.46 -7.66
N PHE A 292 -18.85 -2.29 -7.56
CA PHE A 292 -17.82 -1.87 -8.51
C PHE A 292 -16.47 -2.54 -8.25
N TYR A 293 -16.27 -3.07 -7.04
CA TYR A 293 -15.03 -3.70 -6.60
C TYR A 293 -15.09 -5.24 -6.60
N PHE A 294 -16.21 -5.82 -7.06
CA PHE A 294 -16.31 -7.21 -7.45
C PHE A 294 -16.23 -7.27 -8.98
N VAL A 295 -15.03 -7.48 -9.50
CA VAL A 295 -14.70 -7.33 -10.94
C VAL A 295 -15.59 -8.18 -11.84
N GLU A 296 -16.00 -9.37 -11.38
CA GLU A 296 -16.87 -10.30 -12.09
C GLU A 296 -18.31 -9.79 -12.23
N MET A 297 -18.74 -8.83 -11.42
CA MET A 297 -20.08 -8.25 -11.51
C MET A 297 -20.19 -7.18 -12.60
N GLN A 298 -19.04 -6.63 -13.03
CA GLN A 298 -19.02 -5.49 -13.97
C GLN A 298 -19.67 -5.83 -15.31
N GLU A 299 -19.56 -7.08 -15.78
CA GLU A 299 -20.14 -7.53 -17.03
C GLU A 299 -21.68 -7.57 -16.98
N TYR A 300 -22.27 -7.88 -15.80
CA TYR A 300 -23.70 -8.15 -15.66
C TYR A 300 -24.50 -6.99 -15.06
N ARG A 301 -23.89 -6.15 -14.22
CA ARG A 301 -24.61 -5.12 -13.44
C ARG A 301 -25.38 -4.10 -14.28
N HIS A 302 -24.95 -3.87 -15.53
CA HIS A 302 -25.60 -2.95 -16.45
C HIS A 302 -26.92 -3.50 -17.04
N ASP A 303 -27.13 -4.81 -16.98
CA ASP A 303 -28.30 -5.49 -17.50
C ASP A 303 -29.39 -5.69 -16.43
N CYS A 304 -29.19 -5.19 -15.21
CA CYS A 304 -30.21 -5.21 -14.17
C CYS A 304 -31.38 -4.31 -14.52
N HIS A 305 -32.59 -4.74 -14.19
CA HIS A 305 -33.80 -3.97 -14.46
C HIS A 305 -33.84 -2.63 -13.72
N TYR A 306 -33.31 -2.56 -12.50
CA TYR A 306 -33.32 -1.36 -11.67
C TYR A 306 -31.95 -0.66 -11.67
N SER A 307 -31.96 0.67 -11.87
CA SER A 307 -30.76 1.53 -11.86
C SER A 307 -30.24 1.71 -10.46
N GLY A 308 -30.07 1.03 -9.61
CA GLY A 308 -29.64 1.13 -8.21
C GLY A 308 -29.74 -0.23 -7.55
N CYS A 309 -29.70 -1.26 -8.41
CA CYS A 309 -29.74 -2.63 -7.95
C CYS A 309 -28.54 -2.92 -7.04
N THR A 310 -28.81 -3.39 -5.85
CA THR A 310 -27.79 -3.85 -4.91
C THR A 310 -27.48 -5.33 -5.08
N HIS A 311 -28.14 -6.00 -6.02
CA HIS A 311 -27.96 -7.42 -6.36
C HIS A 311 -28.31 -8.39 -5.22
N ASP A 312 -29.00 -7.93 -4.19
CA ASP A 312 -29.38 -8.72 -3.01
C ASP A 312 -30.78 -9.35 -3.21
N HIS A 313 -31.84 -8.52 -3.25
CA HIS A 313 -33.23 -8.99 -3.22
C HIS A 313 -34.06 -8.52 -4.41
N GLU A 314 -33.54 -7.66 -5.26
CA GLU A 314 -34.27 -7.08 -6.38
C GLU A 314 -34.67 -8.15 -7.39
N PRO A 315 -35.93 -8.12 -7.88
CA PRO A 315 -36.35 -8.99 -8.96
C PRO A 315 -35.65 -8.60 -10.27
N ASP A 316 -35.54 -9.54 -11.19
CA ASP A 316 -34.90 -9.35 -12.51
C ASP A 316 -33.46 -8.78 -12.44
N CYS A 317 -32.70 -9.24 -11.44
CA CYS A 317 -31.30 -8.90 -11.26
C CYS A 317 -30.41 -9.79 -12.14
N ALA A 318 -29.67 -9.16 -13.06
CA ALA A 318 -28.78 -9.89 -13.99
C ALA A 318 -27.58 -10.54 -13.29
N VAL A 319 -27.06 -9.92 -12.22
CA VAL A 319 -25.97 -10.49 -11.40
C VAL A 319 -26.43 -11.77 -10.72
N ARG A 320 -27.60 -11.77 -10.08
CA ARG A 320 -28.18 -12.99 -9.46
C ARG A 320 -28.44 -14.09 -10.48
N ALA A 321 -28.96 -13.71 -11.65
CA ALA A 321 -29.14 -14.67 -12.74
C ALA A 321 -27.80 -15.26 -13.22
N ALA A 322 -26.71 -14.48 -13.24
CA ALA A 322 -25.37 -14.96 -13.55
C ALA A 322 -24.85 -15.94 -12.48
N VAL A 323 -25.11 -15.67 -11.20
CA VAL A 323 -24.78 -16.62 -10.11
C VAL A 323 -25.55 -17.94 -10.26
N GLU A 324 -26.86 -17.89 -10.61
CA GLU A 324 -27.68 -19.09 -10.83
C GLU A 324 -27.20 -19.93 -12.01
N ARG A 325 -26.65 -19.31 -13.04
CA ARG A 325 -26.06 -19.99 -14.22
C ARG A 325 -24.64 -20.50 -13.95
N GLY A 326 -23.98 -20.04 -12.87
CA GLY A 326 -22.60 -20.37 -12.54
C GLY A 326 -21.56 -19.52 -13.27
N ASP A 327 -21.95 -18.40 -13.90
CA ASP A 327 -21.05 -17.43 -14.53
C ASP A 327 -20.30 -16.62 -13.46
N ILE A 328 -20.96 -16.35 -12.32
CA ILE A 328 -20.37 -15.79 -11.11
C ILE A 328 -20.32 -16.88 -10.04
N ASP A 329 -19.17 -17.04 -9.38
CA ASP A 329 -19.02 -18.02 -8.32
C ASP A 329 -19.92 -17.70 -7.11
N ARG A 330 -20.60 -18.72 -6.59
CA ARG A 330 -21.56 -18.54 -5.49
C ARG A 330 -20.89 -18.08 -4.19
N GLU A 331 -19.70 -18.60 -3.87
CA GLU A 331 -18.99 -18.21 -2.63
C GLU A 331 -18.55 -16.75 -2.69
N ARG A 332 -18.11 -16.29 -3.88
CA ARG A 332 -17.79 -14.88 -4.12
C ARG A 332 -19.01 -13.99 -3.96
N TYR A 333 -20.14 -14.38 -4.53
CA TYR A 333 -21.40 -13.64 -4.36
C TYR A 333 -21.86 -13.60 -2.90
N GLU A 334 -21.72 -14.71 -2.15
CA GLU A 334 -22.00 -14.72 -0.71
C GLU A 334 -21.07 -13.81 0.09
N SER A 335 -19.79 -13.72 -0.30
CA SER A 335 -18.85 -12.75 0.26
C SER A 335 -19.31 -11.32 0.00
N TYR A 336 -19.76 -11.02 -1.22
CA TYR A 336 -20.33 -9.72 -1.57
C TYR A 336 -21.52 -9.35 -0.65
N LEU A 337 -22.50 -10.25 -0.50
CA LEU A 337 -23.69 -10.00 0.33
C LEU A 337 -23.31 -9.73 1.80
N ARG A 338 -22.36 -10.49 2.35
CA ARG A 338 -21.89 -10.27 3.72
C ARG A 338 -21.23 -8.89 3.90
N LEU A 339 -20.39 -8.50 2.96
CA LEU A 339 -19.76 -7.17 2.99
C LEU A 339 -20.80 -6.06 2.83
N LEU A 340 -21.80 -6.25 1.96
CA LEU A 340 -22.91 -5.33 1.75
C LEU A 340 -23.71 -5.11 3.04
N HIS A 341 -23.91 -6.16 3.84
CA HIS A 341 -24.65 -6.11 5.10
C HIS A 341 -23.76 -5.77 6.32
N GLY A 342 -22.46 -5.52 6.11
CA GLY A 342 -21.53 -5.21 7.19
C GLY A 342 -21.23 -6.39 8.11
N GLU A 343 -21.41 -7.63 7.62
CA GLU A 343 -21.07 -8.86 8.33
C GLU A 343 -19.57 -9.17 8.13
N GLU A 344 -18.77 -9.15 9.20
CA GLU A 344 -17.33 -9.45 9.18
C GLU A 344 -17.04 -10.97 9.14
#